data_49443e1fab77d60d86c43f36c2ae4f50
#
_entry.id   49443e1fab77d60d86c43f36c2ae4f50
#
_cell.length_a   1.000
_cell.length_b   1.000
_cell.length_c   1.000
_cell.angle_alpha   90.00
_cell.angle_beta   90.00
_cell.angle_gamma   90.00
#
_symmetry.space_group_name_H-M   'P 1'
#
loop_
_entity.id
_entity.type
_entity.pdbx_description
1 polymer ?
#
loop_
_entity_poly.entity_id
_entity_poly.type
_entity_poly.pdbx_seq_one_letter_code
_entity_poly.pdbx_strand_id
1 'polypeptide(L)'
;MTDIRAAYRATFVRRWHSNPDASDLHDELGAHQGRVALLCLTLWPDAHALPRAALMHDIGEAGLGDVSGDAKRQNPDLAAILRRIEGERLAAMKLPAVSLSDMEQRRLHLADLLDAYLFIRHRRPRLLSGDGWPEALHVIRATAWACGVGAQVEGLLK
;
A
#
# COMPACT_ATOMS: atom_id res chain seq x y z
N MET A 1 22.83 13.60 -5.75
CA MET A 1 23.04 12.13 -5.60
C MET A 1 21.85 11.61 -4.82
N THR A 2 21.31 10.45 -5.21
CA THR A 2 20.19 9.78 -4.50
C THR A 2 20.64 9.35 -3.10
N ASP A 3 19.82 9.60 -2.07
CA ASP A 3 20.10 9.11 -0.72
C ASP A 3 19.61 7.66 -0.58
N ILE A 4 20.42 6.74 -1.08
CA ILE A 4 20.15 5.29 -1.03
C ILE A 4 20.03 4.79 0.42
N ARG A 5 20.82 5.38 1.35
CA ARG A 5 20.78 4.97 2.76
C ARG A 5 19.44 5.31 3.42
N ALA A 6 18.93 6.51 3.18
CA ALA A 6 17.62 6.91 3.71
C ALA A 6 16.50 6.04 3.13
N ALA A 7 16.50 5.82 1.80
CA ALA A 7 15.53 4.96 1.14
C ALA A 7 15.59 3.51 1.67
N TYR A 8 16.79 2.94 1.81
CA TYR A 8 16.96 1.59 2.36
C TYR A 8 16.44 1.49 3.80
N ARG A 9 16.75 2.48 4.66
CA ARG A 9 16.26 2.50 6.05
C ARG A 9 14.74 2.63 6.14
N ALA A 10 14.09 3.28 5.19
CA ALA A 10 12.64 3.40 5.15
C ALA A 10 11.95 2.03 5.04
N THR A 11 12.58 1.03 4.41
CA THR A 11 12.00 -0.30 4.26
C THR A 11 11.78 -1.05 5.59
N PHE A 12 12.42 -0.61 6.70
CA PHE A 12 12.27 -1.17 8.05
C PHE A 12 11.18 -0.49 8.89
N VAL A 13 10.42 0.45 8.33
CA VAL A 13 9.25 1.03 9.02
C VAL A 13 8.23 -0.09 9.27
N ARG A 14 7.78 -0.22 10.51
CA ARG A 14 6.78 -1.23 10.90
C ARG A 14 5.38 -0.73 10.59
N ARG A 15 4.61 -1.58 9.94
CA ARG A 15 3.19 -1.40 9.70
C ARG A 15 2.37 -1.92 10.89
N TRP A 16 1.11 -1.57 10.93
CA TRP A 16 0.11 -2.04 11.94
C TRP A 16 0.35 -1.56 13.37
N HIS A 17 1.42 -0.83 13.65
CA HIS A 17 1.79 -0.43 15.02
C HIS A 17 0.73 0.45 15.70
N SER A 18 -0.09 1.16 14.94
CA SER A 18 -1.19 2.00 15.43
C SER A 18 -2.54 1.25 15.55
N ASN A 19 -2.62 -0.01 15.10
CA ASN A 19 -3.82 -0.83 15.23
C ASN A 19 -3.69 -1.73 16.48
N PRO A 20 -4.53 -1.55 17.52
CA PRO A 20 -4.40 -2.29 18.78
C PRO A 20 -4.56 -3.81 18.61
N ASP A 21 -5.32 -4.26 17.60
CA ASP A 21 -5.58 -5.67 17.35
C ASP A 21 -4.57 -6.33 16.40
N ALA A 22 -3.67 -5.53 15.81
CA ALA A 22 -2.66 -5.99 14.85
C ALA A 22 -1.24 -5.49 15.19
N SER A 23 -1.05 -4.73 16.27
CA SER A 23 0.23 -4.07 16.63
C SER A 23 1.37 -5.05 16.93
N ASP A 24 1.05 -6.29 17.28
CA ASP A 24 2.01 -7.39 17.47
C ASP A 24 2.40 -8.09 16.16
N LEU A 25 1.71 -7.82 15.05
CA LEU A 25 2.07 -8.39 13.76
C LEU A 25 3.36 -7.77 13.25
N HIS A 26 4.29 -8.64 12.83
CA HIS A 26 5.53 -8.21 12.21
C HIS A 26 5.32 -8.09 10.70
N ASP A 27 5.25 -6.86 10.23
CA ASP A 27 5.20 -6.51 8.81
C ASP A 27 5.99 -5.21 8.61
N GLU A 28 7.01 -5.28 7.80
CA GLU A 28 7.84 -4.13 7.45
C GLU A 28 7.46 -3.60 6.08
N LEU A 29 7.67 -2.30 5.90
CA LEU A 29 7.32 -1.60 4.67
C LEU A 29 7.96 -2.25 3.43
N GLY A 30 9.23 -2.67 3.52
CA GLY A 30 9.91 -3.34 2.41
C GLY A 30 9.27 -4.67 2.02
N ALA A 31 8.77 -5.44 2.99
CA ALA A 31 8.06 -6.69 2.72
C ALA A 31 6.70 -6.43 2.06
N HIS A 32 5.95 -5.44 2.56
CA HIS A 32 4.71 -4.98 1.96
C HIS A 32 4.90 -4.52 0.51
N GLN A 33 5.83 -3.59 0.29
CA GLN A 33 6.14 -3.07 -1.05
C GLN A 33 6.52 -4.18 -2.04
N GLY A 34 7.29 -5.18 -1.57
CA GLY A 34 7.63 -6.37 -2.37
C GLY A 34 6.40 -7.17 -2.77
N ARG A 35 5.43 -7.38 -1.85
CA ARG A 35 4.17 -8.09 -2.14
C ARG A 35 3.27 -7.28 -3.08
N VAL A 36 3.16 -5.96 -2.88
CA VAL A 36 2.40 -5.08 -3.79
C VAL A 36 3.01 -5.10 -5.19
N ALA A 37 4.35 -5.04 -5.30
CA ALA A 37 5.03 -5.13 -6.59
C ALA A 37 4.78 -6.48 -7.28
N LEU A 38 4.75 -7.59 -6.53
CA LEU A 38 4.41 -8.90 -7.05
C LEU A 38 2.97 -8.96 -7.58
N LEU A 39 2.01 -8.39 -6.84
CA LEU A 39 0.62 -8.27 -7.30
C LEU A 39 0.54 -7.45 -8.60
N CYS A 40 1.26 -6.33 -8.69
CA CYS A 40 1.30 -5.52 -9.91
C CYS A 40 1.87 -6.31 -11.10
N LEU A 41 2.96 -7.03 -10.91
CA LEU A 41 3.58 -7.85 -11.97
C LEU A 41 2.65 -8.98 -12.46
N THR A 42 1.88 -9.58 -11.55
CA THR A 42 1.04 -10.74 -11.88
C THR A 42 -0.32 -10.34 -12.45
N LEU A 43 -0.91 -9.25 -11.96
CA LEU A 43 -2.22 -8.79 -12.41
C LEU A 43 -2.15 -7.95 -13.69
N TRP A 44 -1.06 -7.20 -13.90
CA TRP A 44 -0.88 -6.31 -15.06
C TRP A 44 0.56 -6.40 -15.60
N PRO A 45 0.94 -7.53 -16.20
CA PRO A 45 2.33 -7.78 -16.62
C PRO A 45 2.89 -6.75 -17.61
N ASP A 46 2.02 -6.11 -18.39
CA ASP A 46 2.41 -5.10 -19.38
C ASP A 46 2.55 -3.68 -18.79
N ALA A 47 2.16 -3.47 -17.54
CA ALA A 47 2.22 -2.16 -16.89
C ALA A 47 3.56 -1.98 -16.15
N HIS A 48 4.65 -1.84 -16.89
CA HIS A 48 6.02 -1.85 -16.37
C HIS A 48 6.35 -0.77 -15.33
N ALA A 49 5.59 0.34 -15.29
CA ALA A 49 5.75 1.39 -14.29
C ALA A 49 5.22 0.98 -12.91
N LEU A 50 4.19 0.12 -12.85
CA LEU A 50 3.52 -0.24 -11.60
C LEU A 50 4.43 -0.89 -10.55
N PRO A 51 5.22 -1.93 -10.87
CA PRO A 51 6.09 -2.56 -9.86
C PRO A 51 7.13 -1.59 -9.29
N ARG A 52 7.64 -0.68 -10.12
CA ARG A 52 8.57 0.37 -9.66
C ARG A 52 7.87 1.36 -8.73
N ALA A 53 6.66 1.78 -9.08
CA ALA A 53 5.86 2.64 -8.22
C ALA A 53 5.53 1.94 -6.90
N ALA A 54 5.15 0.66 -6.94
CA ALA A 54 4.86 -0.16 -5.76
C ALA A 54 6.04 -0.25 -4.78
N LEU A 55 7.28 -0.36 -5.29
CA LEU A 55 8.48 -0.37 -4.44
C LEU A 55 8.79 1.00 -3.81
N MET A 56 8.13 2.07 -4.24
CA MET A 56 8.48 3.44 -3.86
C MET A 56 7.34 4.17 -3.12
N HIS A 57 6.09 3.66 -3.20
CA HIS A 57 4.90 4.46 -2.86
C HIS A 57 4.87 4.95 -1.42
N ASP A 58 5.36 4.16 -0.46
CA ASP A 58 5.34 4.49 0.97
C ASP A 58 6.73 4.84 1.56
N ILE A 59 7.77 4.93 0.74
CA ILE A 59 9.13 5.30 1.23
C ILE A 59 9.11 6.64 1.98
N GLY A 60 8.21 7.54 1.61
CA GLY A 60 8.01 8.83 2.29
C GLY A 60 7.52 8.74 3.73
N GLU A 61 6.97 7.59 4.16
CA GLU A 61 6.51 7.36 5.54
C GLU A 61 7.67 7.23 6.54
N ALA A 62 8.91 7.11 6.08
CA ALA A 62 10.08 7.03 6.94
C ALA A 62 10.13 8.18 7.96
N GLY A 63 10.08 7.83 9.26
CA GLY A 63 10.09 8.77 10.38
C GLY A 63 8.74 9.45 10.69
N LEU A 64 7.67 9.16 9.92
CA LEU A 64 6.28 9.46 10.30
C LEU A 64 5.64 8.23 10.95
N GLY A 65 6.01 7.06 10.47
CA GLY A 65 5.33 5.82 10.74
C GLY A 65 4.13 5.60 9.82
N ASP A 66 3.67 4.37 9.75
CA ASP A 66 2.46 3.98 9.02
C ASP A 66 1.22 4.49 9.78
N VAL A 67 0.55 5.47 9.21
CA VAL A 67 -0.73 5.99 9.74
C VAL A 67 -1.85 5.22 9.07
N SER A 68 -2.75 4.64 9.89
CA SER A 68 -3.83 3.79 9.39
C SER A 68 -4.68 4.48 8.32
N GLY A 69 -5.08 3.72 7.30
CA GLY A 69 -5.96 4.21 6.24
C GLY A 69 -7.30 4.74 6.79
N ASP A 70 -7.77 4.20 7.91
CA ASP A 70 -8.99 4.66 8.58
C ASP A 70 -8.80 6.07 9.15
N ALA A 71 -7.71 6.33 9.86
CA ALA A 71 -7.40 7.67 10.37
C ALA A 71 -7.28 8.69 9.23
N LYS A 72 -6.65 8.30 8.10
CA LYS A 72 -6.55 9.14 6.89
C LYS A 72 -7.93 9.42 6.27
N ARG A 73 -8.85 8.45 6.24
CA ARG A 73 -10.22 8.63 5.71
C ARG A 73 -11.08 9.52 6.60
N GLN A 74 -11.00 9.35 7.91
CA GLN A 74 -11.78 10.14 8.87
C GLN A 74 -11.28 11.59 9.00
N ASN A 75 -10.02 11.87 8.60
CA ASN A 75 -9.38 13.16 8.75
C ASN A 75 -8.71 13.60 7.44
N PRO A 76 -9.46 14.20 6.49
CA PRO A 76 -8.93 14.64 5.19
C PRO A 76 -7.75 15.62 5.30
N ASP A 77 -7.78 16.52 6.30
CA ASP A 77 -6.70 17.48 6.54
C ASP A 77 -5.42 16.77 6.99
N LEU A 78 -5.53 15.78 7.88
CA LEU A 78 -4.39 14.93 8.26
C LEU A 78 -3.82 14.22 7.03
N ALA A 79 -4.67 13.63 6.19
CA ALA A 79 -4.24 12.97 4.97
C ALA A 79 -3.52 13.92 4.01
N ALA A 80 -3.96 15.18 3.90
CA ALA A 80 -3.30 16.19 3.07
C ALA A 80 -1.92 16.59 3.62
N ILE A 81 -1.80 16.77 4.94
CA ILE A 81 -0.54 17.08 5.61
C ILE A 81 0.46 15.93 5.43
N LEU A 82 0.03 14.69 5.65
CA LEU A 82 0.87 13.50 5.49
C LEU A 82 1.40 13.40 4.06
N ARG A 83 0.53 13.48 3.05
CA ARG A 83 0.94 13.47 1.62
C ARG A 83 1.99 14.54 1.30
N ARG A 84 1.83 15.76 1.85
CA ARG A 84 2.81 16.84 1.65
C ARG A 84 4.16 16.46 2.24
N ILE A 85 4.20 15.98 3.50
CA ILE A 85 5.45 15.62 4.19
C ILE A 85 6.11 14.41 3.51
N GLU A 86 5.36 13.40 3.12
CA GLU A 86 5.83 12.23 2.36
C GLU A 86 6.47 12.68 1.04
N GLY A 87 5.80 13.58 0.30
CA GLY A 87 6.32 14.15 -0.94
C GLY A 87 7.62 14.94 -0.74
N GLU A 88 7.70 15.78 0.30
CA GLU A 88 8.92 16.52 0.65
C GLU A 88 10.09 15.58 0.97
N ARG A 89 9.83 14.46 1.66
CA ARG A 89 10.83 13.45 2.00
C ARG A 89 11.33 12.69 0.77
N LEU A 90 10.40 12.25 -0.09
CA LEU A 90 10.77 11.61 -1.36
C LEU A 90 11.65 12.54 -2.21
N ALA A 91 11.30 13.83 -2.29
CA ALA A 91 12.08 14.82 -2.98
C ALA A 91 13.47 15.02 -2.35
N ALA A 92 13.56 15.06 -1.01
CA ALA A 92 14.83 15.16 -0.30
C ALA A 92 15.74 13.96 -0.53
N MET A 93 15.19 12.75 -0.63
CA MET A 93 15.92 11.52 -0.95
C MET A 93 16.39 11.48 -2.42
N LYS A 94 15.88 12.37 -3.28
CA LYS A 94 16.17 12.42 -4.73
C LYS A 94 15.95 11.08 -5.41
N LEU A 95 14.89 10.38 -5.02
CA LEU A 95 14.49 9.14 -5.65
C LEU A 95 13.88 9.44 -7.03
N PRO A 96 14.07 8.54 -8.02
CA PRO A 96 13.48 8.73 -9.33
C PRO A 96 11.96 8.72 -9.23
N ALA A 97 11.33 9.79 -9.72
CA ALA A 97 9.87 9.84 -9.80
C ALA A 97 9.34 8.79 -10.78
N VAL A 98 8.24 8.16 -10.42
CA VAL A 98 7.51 7.26 -11.30
C VAL A 98 6.19 7.93 -11.65
N SER A 99 6.04 8.30 -12.93
CA SER A 99 4.76 8.86 -13.41
C SER A 99 3.81 7.73 -13.73
N LEU A 100 2.60 7.82 -13.20
CA LEU A 100 1.51 6.88 -13.43
C LEU A 100 0.31 7.60 -14.05
N SER A 101 -0.34 6.98 -15.02
CA SER A 101 -1.66 7.39 -15.47
C SER A 101 -2.72 7.17 -14.38
N ASP A 102 -3.88 7.80 -14.51
CA ASP A 102 -4.99 7.62 -13.55
C ASP A 102 -5.39 6.15 -13.37
N MET A 103 -5.36 5.38 -14.45
CA MET A 103 -5.64 3.94 -14.39
C MET A 103 -4.56 3.19 -13.64
N GLU A 104 -3.29 3.51 -13.85
CA GLU A 104 -2.19 2.90 -13.11
C GLU A 104 -2.21 3.28 -11.63
N GLN A 105 -2.59 4.52 -11.29
CA GLN A 105 -2.78 4.92 -9.90
C GLN A 105 -3.89 4.10 -9.22
N ARG A 106 -5.02 3.87 -9.91
CA ARG A 106 -6.09 2.99 -9.41
C ARG A 106 -5.63 1.54 -9.23
N ARG A 107 -4.84 1.02 -10.17
CA ARG A 107 -4.25 -0.32 -10.09
C ARG A 107 -3.29 -0.46 -8.91
N LEU A 108 -2.42 0.53 -8.72
CA LEU A 108 -1.51 0.56 -7.56
C LEU A 108 -2.28 0.57 -6.24
N HIS A 109 -3.28 1.45 -6.13
CA HIS A 109 -4.13 1.52 -4.93
C HIS A 109 -4.89 0.21 -4.68
N LEU A 110 -5.39 -0.45 -5.73
CA LEU A 110 -6.00 -1.77 -5.59
C LEU A 110 -4.99 -2.81 -5.10
N ALA A 111 -3.77 -2.84 -5.63
CA ALA A 111 -2.75 -3.80 -5.23
C ALA A 111 -2.32 -3.59 -3.78
N ASP A 112 -2.19 -2.33 -3.34
CA ASP A 112 -1.89 -1.95 -1.95
C ASP A 112 -2.99 -2.43 -0.98
N LEU A 113 -4.24 -2.08 -1.26
CA LEU A 113 -5.38 -2.49 -0.43
C LEU A 113 -5.57 -4.02 -0.42
N LEU A 114 -5.35 -4.67 -1.55
CA LEU A 114 -5.43 -6.13 -1.68
C LEU A 114 -4.33 -6.82 -0.86
N ASP A 115 -3.09 -6.31 -0.88
CA ASP A 115 -2.01 -6.83 -0.04
C ASP A 115 -2.37 -6.71 1.45
N ALA A 116 -2.84 -5.55 1.88
CA ALA A 116 -3.25 -5.34 3.27
C ALA A 116 -4.33 -6.34 3.70
N TYR A 117 -5.36 -6.56 2.87
CA TYR A 117 -6.43 -7.52 3.12
C TYR A 117 -5.89 -8.97 3.19
N LEU A 118 -5.09 -9.38 2.21
CA LEU A 118 -4.52 -10.73 2.15
C LEU A 118 -3.55 -11.00 3.30
N PHE A 119 -2.76 -10.00 3.70
CA PHE A 119 -1.88 -10.10 4.86
C PHE A 119 -2.66 -10.36 6.15
N ILE A 120 -3.70 -9.57 6.43
CA ILE A 120 -4.56 -9.76 7.60
C ILE A 120 -5.30 -11.09 7.52
N ARG A 121 -5.80 -11.47 6.35
CA ARG A 121 -6.44 -12.77 6.14
C ARG A 121 -5.51 -13.93 6.49
N HIS A 122 -4.23 -13.82 6.12
CA HIS A 122 -3.24 -14.85 6.40
C HIS A 122 -2.79 -14.86 7.86
N ARG A 123 -2.61 -13.69 8.47
CA ARG A 123 -2.03 -13.56 9.82
C ARG A 123 -3.06 -13.54 10.92
N ARG A 124 -4.22 -12.93 10.70
CA ARG A 124 -5.26 -12.72 11.72
C ARG A 124 -6.67 -12.64 11.10
N PRO A 125 -7.17 -13.74 10.49
CA PRO A 125 -8.41 -13.73 9.71
C PRO A 125 -9.64 -13.24 10.51
N ARG A 126 -9.63 -13.39 11.84
CA ARG A 126 -10.72 -12.91 12.70
C ARG A 126 -10.95 -11.40 12.63
N LEU A 127 -9.94 -10.60 12.27
CA LEU A 127 -10.09 -9.16 12.16
C LEU A 127 -10.92 -8.74 10.94
N LEU A 128 -11.03 -9.61 9.93
CA LEU A 128 -11.76 -9.30 8.70
C LEU A 128 -13.27 -9.14 8.87
N SER A 129 -13.82 -9.46 10.04
CA SER A 129 -15.24 -9.23 10.37
C SER A 129 -15.51 -7.84 10.95
N GLY A 130 -14.48 -7.05 11.24
CA GLY A 130 -14.57 -5.71 11.83
C GLY A 130 -13.62 -4.70 11.19
N ASP A 131 -13.43 -3.56 11.84
CA ASP A 131 -12.43 -2.52 11.48
C ASP A 131 -12.49 -2.02 10.03
N GLY A 132 -13.67 -1.98 9.40
CA GLY A 132 -13.84 -1.55 8.01
C GLY A 132 -13.35 -2.55 6.95
N TRP A 133 -12.98 -3.78 7.33
CA TRP A 133 -12.55 -4.81 6.39
C TRP A 133 -13.65 -5.31 5.44
N PRO A 134 -14.93 -5.47 5.88
CA PRO A 134 -16.03 -5.80 4.96
C PRO A 134 -16.19 -4.75 3.86
N GLU A 135 -16.10 -3.47 4.20
CA GLU A 135 -16.16 -2.34 3.27
C GLU A 135 -14.93 -2.34 2.34
N ALA A 136 -13.74 -2.58 2.90
CA ALA A 136 -12.50 -2.71 2.12
C ALA A 136 -12.62 -3.84 1.10
N LEU A 137 -13.18 -4.99 1.47
CA LEU A 137 -13.41 -6.11 0.55
C LEU A 137 -14.37 -5.72 -0.59
N HIS A 138 -15.41 -4.96 -0.28
CA HIS A 138 -16.33 -4.45 -1.31
C HIS A 138 -15.61 -3.53 -2.29
N VAL A 139 -14.78 -2.61 -1.79
CA VAL A 139 -13.96 -1.70 -2.62
C VAL A 139 -12.97 -2.47 -3.47
N ILE A 140 -12.27 -3.47 -2.90
CA ILE A 140 -11.34 -4.34 -3.63
C ILE A 140 -12.04 -4.99 -4.82
N ARG A 141 -13.19 -5.62 -4.61
CA ARG A 141 -13.96 -6.29 -5.66
C ARG A 141 -14.39 -5.33 -6.76
N ALA A 142 -15.04 -4.22 -6.39
CA ALA A 142 -15.50 -3.23 -7.34
C ALA A 142 -14.35 -2.66 -8.19
N THR A 143 -13.23 -2.32 -7.54
CA THR A 143 -12.05 -1.78 -8.22
C THR A 143 -11.37 -2.83 -9.10
N ALA A 144 -11.33 -4.10 -8.67
CA ALA A 144 -10.75 -5.19 -9.47
C ALA A 144 -11.50 -5.38 -10.79
N TRP A 145 -12.83 -5.35 -10.77
CA TRP A 145 -13.64 -5.41 -12.00
C TRP A 145 -13.40 -4.18 -12.88
N ALA A 146 -13.34 -2.98 -12.30
CA ALA A 146 -13.04 -1.75 -13.04
C ALA A 146 -11.62 -1.73 -13.66
N CYS A 147 -10.67 -2.42 -13.04
CA CYS A 147 -9.28 -2.57 -13.51
C CYS A 147 -9.05 -3.79 -14.42
N GLY A 148 -10.11 -4.57 -14.74
CA GLY A 148 -10.05 -5.71 -15.66
C GLY A 148 -9.46 -6.99 -15.08
N VAL A 149 -9.32 -7.10 -13.73
CA VAL A 149 -8.71 -8.24 -13.03
C VAL A 149 -9.65 -8.91 -12.01
N GLY A 150 -10.96 -8.68 -12.14
CA GLY A 150 -11.95 -9.17 -11.19
C GLY A 150 -11.88 -10.68 -10.96
N ALA A 151 -11.79 -11.48 -12.02
CA ALA A 151 -11.72 -12.94 -11.91
C ALA A 151 -10.46 -13.43 -11.20
N GLN A 152 -9.31 -12.81 -11.47
CA GLN A 152 -8.03 -13.13 -10.82
C GLN A 152 -8.09 -12.80 -9.31
N VAL A 153 -8.62 -11.63 -8.97
CA VAL A 153 -8.76 -11.20 -7.57
C VAL A 153 -9.74 -12.10 -6.82
N GLU A 154 -10.88 -12.47 -7.41
CA GLU A 154 -11.80 -13.45 -6.79
C GLU A 154 -11.12 -14.81 -6.58
N GLY A 155 -10.22 -15.21 -7.46
CA GLY A 155 -9.39 -16.41 -7.26
C GLY A 155 -8.46 -16.31 -6.05
N LEU A 156 -7.87 -15.13 -5.80
CA LEU A 156 -7.02 -14.87 -4.62
C LEU A 156 -7.83 -14.78 -3.32
N LEU A 157 -9.10 -14.40 -3.40
CA LEU A 157 -9.98 -14.23 -2.25
C LEU A 157 -10.69 -15.54 -1.79
N LYS A 158 -10.52 -16.63 -2.49
CA LYS A 158 -11.00 -17.97 -2.09
C LYS A 158 -10.03 -18.63 -1.12
#